data_93a6d9142567f5743b980af0673fff11
#
_entry.id   93a6d9142567f5743b980af0673fff11
#
_cell.length_a   1.000
_cell.length_b   1.000
_cell.length_c   1.000
_cell.angle_alpha   90.00
_cell.angle_beta   90.00
_cell.angle_gamma   90.00
#
_symmetry.space_group_name_H-M   'P 1'
#
loop_
_entity.id
_entity.type
_entity.pdbx_description
1 polymer ?
#
loop_
_entity_poly.entity_id
_entity_poly.type
_entity_poly.pdbx_seq_one_letter_code
_entity_poly.pdbx_strand_id
1 'polypeptide(L)'
;MSVDAVGTLRRGRSVRKKIRQKRNIKMLPALNNKLPLTEPLDSEKILKIDNASMEILENVGVVFRDPIALDDWRRKGAKIRGDIVFPDRHLIRDLIKTIPSDFTICARNKDNNLEFGKNNCIFVPMTGAPYLRDLDDVRRNPTLEDLANFHKLCHMLPIIQSSAHHIVEPFDHPISHRHLRITYSSMKHSDKTFMGMTTSPKNAQDVMEMCEILFGKAFMEENAVCTGNCNGNSPLVWDETMLGALREFSKRNQPILCSPFVLGGANTPASVSATVAQLNAEALSALAYSQIVRKGAPVIYGHYLS
;
A
#
# COMPACT_ATOMS: atom_id res chain seq x y z
N MET A 1 55.86 -11.50 4.39
CA MET A 1 54.61 -11.13 5.05
C MET A 1 54.49 -9.61 4.98
N SER A 2 53.72 -9.09 4.05
CA SER A 2 53.43 -7.66 3.95
C SER A 2 52.13 -7.36 4.72
N VAL A 3 52.26 -6.53 5.73
CA VAL A 3 51.12 -6.02 6.50
C VAL A 3 50.75 -4.68 5.86
N ASP A 4 49.58 -4.62 5.21
CA ASP A 4 49.02 -3.36 4.73
C ASP A 4 48.46 -2.56 5.93
N ALA A 5 48.60 -1.24 5.87
CA ALA A 5 48.45 -0.27 6.96
C ALA A 5 47.04 -0.11 7.56
N VAL A 6 46.12 -1.04 7.32
CA VAL A 6 44.81 -1.13 8.01
C VAL A 6 44.57 -2.60 8.30
N GLY A 7 44.74 -3.01 9.54
CA GLY A 7 44.72 -4.37 10.05
C GLY A 7 43.40 -5.15 9.92
N THR A 8 42.84 -5.25 8.72
CA THR A 8 41.69 -6.10 8.42
C THR A 8 42.14 -7.40 7.77
N LEU A 9 42.25 -8.45 8.57
CA LEU A 9 42.43 -9.81 8.08
C LEU A 9 41.39 -10.11 6.98
N ARG A 10 41.84 -10.21 5.70
CA ARG A 10 41.02 -10.69 4.58
C ARG A 10 40.58 -12.14 4.86
N ARG A 11 39.41 -12.31 5.43
CA ARG A 11 38.79 -13.63 5.67
C ARG A 11 38.53 -14.31 4.33
N GLY A 12 39.00 -15.56 4.15
CA GLY A 12 38.81 -16.34 2.93
C GLY A 12 37.31 -16.49 2.54
N ARG A 13 37.06 -16.74 1.25
CA ARG A 13 35.70 -16.83 0.67
C ARG A 13 34.82 -17.85 1.40
N SER A 14 35.36 -18.97 1.88
CA SER A 14 34.67 -20.01 2.67
C SER A 14 34.23 -19.52 4.06
N VAL A 15 35.09 -18.74 4.73
CA VAL A 15 34.76 -18.14 6.04
C VAL A 15 33.67 -17.08 5.91
N ARG A 16 33.74 -16.26 4.85
CA ARG A 16 32.67 -15.29 4.53
C ARG A 16 31.33 -15.97 4.23
N LYS A 17 31.37 -17.12 3.50
CA LYS A 17 30.18 -17.94 3.21
C LYS A 17 29.58 -18.53 4.50
N LYS A 18 30.40 -19.07 5.40
CA LYS A 18 29.96 -19.60 6.71
C LYS A 18 29.40 -18.52 7.63
N ILE A 19 29.99 -17.31 7.63
CA ILE A 19 29.48 -16.18 8.42
C ILE A 19 28.13 -15.71 7.85
N ARG A 20 27.97 -15.66 6.52
CA ARG A 20 26.68 -15.33 5.89
C ARG A 20 25.59 -16.37 6.19
N GLN A 21 25.92 -17.66 6.22
CA GLN A 21 24.98 -18.73 6.55
C GLN A 21 24.59 -18.74 8.03
N LYS A 22 25.41 -18.19 8.93
CA LYS A 22 25.11 -18.10 10.37
C LYS A 22 24.32 -16.85 10.77
N ARG A 23 24.18 -15.87 9.89
CA ARG A 23 23.34 -14.68 10.15
C ARG A 23 21.90 -15.00 9.79
N ASN A 24 21.24 -15.77 10.62
CA ASN A 24 19.79 -15.86 10.62
C ASN A 24 19.28 -14.53 11.18
N ILE A 25 18.93 -13.59 10.30
CA ILE A 25 18.33 -12.31 10.71
C ILE A 25 16.91 -12.66 11.09
N LYS A 26 16.67 -12.77 12.40
CA LYS A 26 15.31 -12.91 12.89
C LYS A 26 14.61 -11.56 12.74
N MET A 27 13.51 -11.57 12.04
CA MET A 27 12.55 -10.46 12.07
C MET A 27 12.13 -10.20 13.51
N LEU A 28 11.91 -8.94 13.85
CA LEU A 28 11.17 -8.63 15.06
C LEU A 28 9.71 -9.08 14.83
N PRO A 29 9.08 -9.72 15.81
CA PRO A 29 7.66 -10.01 15.72
C PRO A 29 6.90 -8.70 15.51
N ALA A 30 5.73 -8.77 14.89
CA ALA A 30 4.85 -7.61 14.75
C ALA A 30 4.69 -6.95 16.12
N LEU A 31 4.93 -5.65 16.16
CA LEU A 31 4.72 -4.88 17.38
C LEU A 31 3.22 -4.82 17.62
N ASN A 32 2.79 -5.35 18.74
CA ASN A 32 1.40 -5.23 19.16
C ASN A 32 1.27 -4.02 20.10
N ASN A 33 0.41 -3.08 19.75
CA ASN A 33 0.14 -1.92 20.58
C ASN A 33 -0.60 -2.35 21.85
N LYS A 34 0.08 -2.26 22.99
CA LYS A 34 -0.46 -2.56 24.32
C LYS A 34 -0.83 -1.30 25.10
N LEU A 35 -0.56 -0.12 24.54
CA LEU A 35 -0.93 1.12 25.17
C LEU A 35 -2.42 1.37 25.01
N PRO A 36 -3.08 2.00 25.99
CA PRO A 36 -4.45 2.45 25.83
C PRO A 36 -4.56 3.36 24.59
N LEU A 37 -5.62 3.20 23.82
CA LEU A 37 -5.91 4.14 22.74
C LEU A 37 -6.22 5.50 23.35
N THR A 38 -5.57 6.54 22.84
CA THR A 38 -5.96 7.91 23.18
C THR A 38 -7.16 8.28 22.31
N GLU A 39 -8.32 8.41 22.94
CA GLU A 39 -9.57 8.81 22.27
C GLU A 39 -9.88 10.27 22.59
N PRO A 40 -9.43 11.23 21.77
CA PRO A 40 -9.65 12.66 22.01
C PRO A 40 -11.10 13.10 21.81
N LEU A 41 -11.91 12.27 21.16
CA LEU A 41 -13.31 12.51 20.87
C LEU A 41 -14.20 11.46 21.56
N ASP A 42 -15.31 11.91 22.14
CA ASP A 42 -16.37 11.03 22.60
C ASP A 42 -17.17 10.42 21.43
N SER A 43 -17.94 9.38 21.72
CA SER A 43 -18.71 8.65 20.72
C SER A 43 -19.70 9.53 19.96
N GLU A 44 -20.28 10.58 20.61
CA GLU A 44 -21.21 11.49 19.96
C GLU A 44 -20.51 12.32 18.87
N LYS A 45 -19.30 12.84 19.16
CA LYS A 45 -18.49 13.59 18.19
C LYS A 45 -18.03 12.72 17.03
N ILE A 46 -17.64 11.47 17.30
CA ILE A 46 -17.28 10.49 16.26
C ILE A 46 -18.48 10.25 15.34
N LEU A 47 -19.67 10.03 15.89
CA LEU A 47 -20.90 9.84 15.12
C LEU A 47 -21.27 11.07 14.28
N LYS A 48 -21.03 12.28 14.78
CA LYS A 48 -21.25 13.52 14.00
C LYS A 48 -20.35 13.58 12.78
N ILE A 49 -19.07 13.25 12.92
CA ILE A 49 -18.11 13.21 11.81
C ILE A 49 -18.51 12.12 10.82
N ASP A 50 -18.85 10.94 11.30
CA ASP A 50 -19.28 9.83 10.46
C ASP A 50 -20.57 10.15 9.69
N ASN A 51 -21.56 10.76 10.34
CA ASN A 51 -22.78 11.22 9.66
C ASN A 51 -22.49 12.28 8.61
N ALA A 52 -21.59 13.24 8.89
CA ALA A 52 -21.15 14.22 7.89
C ALA A 52 -20.49 13.55 6.68
N SER A 53 -19.70 12.50 6.89
CA SER A 53 -19.12 11.70 5.79
C SER A 53 -20.20 11.06 4.93
N MET A 54 -21.27 10.51 5.56
CA MET A 54 -22.38 9.94 4.82
C MET A 54 -23.18 11.01 4.05
N GLU A 55 -23.39 12.19 4.64
CA GLU A 55 -24.03 13.31 3.96
C GLU A 55 -23.23 13.79 2.75
N ILE A 56 -21.89 13.80 2.84
CA ILE A 56 -21.03 14.09 1.69
C ILE A 56 -21.25 13.06 0.58
N LEU A 57 -21.25 11.77 0.90
CA LEU A 57 -21.46 10.70 -0.06
C LEU A 57 -22.84 10.77 -0.73
N GLU A 58 -23.90 11.03 0.05
CA GLU A 58 -25.29 11.05 -0.42
C GLU A 58 -25.65 12.30 -1.22
N ASN A 59 -25.14 13.48 -0.82
CA ASN A 59 -25.59 14.77 -1.33
C ASN A 59 -24.59 15.47 -2.25
N VAL A 60 -23.29 15.32 -1.99
CA VAL A 60 -22.20 15.88 -2.82
C VAL A 60 -21.73 14.82 -3.82
N GLY A 61 -21.58 13.57 -3.37
CA GLY A 61 -21.07 12.46 -4.16
C GLY A 61 -19.56 12.46 -4.31
N VAL A 62 -19.05 11.45 -4.99
CA VAL A 62 -17.64 11.27 -5.31
C VAL A 62 -17.49 11.02 -6.80
N VAL A 63 -16.55 11.70 -7.44
CA VAL A 63 -16.24 11.54 -8.85
C VAL A 63 -15.44 10.25 -9.07
N PHE A 64 -15.93 9.40 -9.97
CA PHE A 64 -15.24 8.20 -10.43
C PHE A 64 -14.94 8.33 -11.92
N ARG A 65 -13.70 8.70 -12.25
CA ARG A 65 -13.26 8.90 -13.65
C ARG A 65 -12.88 7.58 -14.34
N ASP A 66 -13.71 6.57 -14.18
CA ASP A 66 -13.53 5.25 -14.76
C ASP A 66 -14.90 4.70 -15.20
N PRO A 67 -15.16 4.53 -16.51
CA PRO A 67 -16.44 4.03 -16.99
C PRO A 67 -16.83 2.66 -16.42
N ILE A 68 -15.84 1.79 -16.16
CA ILE A 68 -16.08 0.46 -15.58
C ILE A 68 -16.58 0.61 -14.12
N ALA A 69 -15.94 1.48 -13.36
CA ALA A 69 -16.35 1.73 -11.98
C ALA A 69 -17.76 2.35 -11.92
N LEU A 70 -18.08 3.27 -12.84
CA LEU A 70 -19.43 3.84 -12.92
C LEU A 70 -20.50 2.77 -13.22
N ASP A 71 -20.22 1.84 -14.13
CA ASP A 71 -21.11 0.73 -14.43
C ASP A 71 -21.24 -0.24 -13.24
N ASP A 72 -20.16 -0.51 -12.53
CA ASP A 72 -20.17 -1.33 -11.32
C ASP A 72 -21.06 -0.70 -10.22
N TRP A 73 -20.91 0.60 -9.96
CA TRP A 73 -21.74 1.34 -9.03
C TRP A 73 -23.22 1.36 -9.44
N ARG A 74 -23.50 1.56 -10.76
CA ARG A 74 -24.87 1.55 -11.30
C ARG A 74 -25.55 0.19 -11.08
N ARG A 75 -24.83 -0.90 -11.32
CA ARG A 75 -25.32 -2.26 -11.09
C ARG A 75 -25.60 -2.55 -9.62
N LYS A 76 -24.94 -1.83 -8.72
CA LYS A 76 -25.20 -1.91 -7.26
C LYS A 76 -26.31 -0.98 -6.77
N GLY A 77 -26.90 -0.21 -7.67
CA GLY A 77 -28.03 0.66 -7.34
C GLY A 77 -27.65 2.06 -6.87
N ALA A 78 -26.38 2.44 -6.96
CA ALA A 78 -25.98 3.81 -6.65
C ALA A 78 -26.53 4.79 -7.69
N LYS A 79 -26.97 5.96 -7.24
CA LYS A 79 -27.38 7.06 -8.10
C LYS A 79 -26.13 7.68 -8.75
N ILE A 80 -26.19 7.95 -10.07
CA ILE A 80 -25.08 8.53 -10.82
C ILE A 80 -25.56 9.73 -11.63
N ARG A 81 -24.77 10.80 -11.62
CA ARG A 81 -24.96 12.00 -12.48
C ARG A 81 -23.61 12.32 -13.14
N GLY A 82 -23.52 12.10 -14.46
CA GLY A 82 -22.24 12.19 -15.15
C GLY A 82 -21.24 11.16 -14.64
N ASP A 83 -20.14 11.60 -14.08
CA ASP A 83 -19.09 10.81 -13.43
C ASP A 83 -19.16 10.84 -11.89
N ILE A 84 -20.19 11.49 -11.32
CA ILE A 84 -20.39 11.58 -9.87
C ILE A 84 -21.32 10.46 -9.40
N VAL A 85 -20.82 9.66 -8.46
CA VAL A 85 -21.53 8.58 -7.78
C VAL A 85 -22.06 9.09 -6.43
N PHE A 86 -23.34 8.85 -6.16
CA PHE A 86 -24.04 9.19 -4.91
C PHE A 86 -24.50 7.90 -4.22
N PRO A 87 -23.61 7.21 -3.53
CA PRO A 87 -23.99 6.00 -2.81
C PRO A 87 -24.73 6.38 -1.54
N ASP A 88 -25.86 5.74 -1.26
CA ASP A 88 -26.53 5.93 0.04
C ASP A 88 -25.74 5.23 1.16
N ARG A 89 -26.00 5.67 2.41
CA ARG A 89 -25.31 5.15 3.59
C ARG A 89 -25.53 3.67 3.84
N HIS A 90 -26.68 3.12 3.48
CA HIS A 90 -26.98 1.68 3.67
C HIS A 90 -26.11 0.85 2.73
N LEU A 91 -26.01 1.26 1.46
CA LEU A 91 -25.17 0.60 0.48
C LEU A 91 -23.70 0.62 0.92
N ILE A 92 -23.18 1.79 1.36
CA ILE A 92 -21.81 1.89 1.89
C ILE A 92 -21.61 0.96 3.07
N ARG A 93 -22.51 1.01 4.07
CA ARG A 93 -22.39 0.18 5.28
C ARG A 93 -22.43 -1.32 4.96
N ASP A 94 -23.30 -1.74 4.06
CA ASP A 94 -23.43 -3.15 3.69
C ASP A 94 -22.21 -3.66 2.92
N LEU A 95 -21.62 -2.82 2.06
CA LEU A 95 -20.39 -3.17 1.36
C LEU A 95 -19.21 -3.27 2.33
N ILE A 96 -18.95 -2.26 3.15
CA ILE A 96 -17.80 -2.25 4.06
C ILE A 96 -17.87 -3.35 5.14
N LYS A 97 -19.05 -3.80 5.55
CA LYS A 97 -19.22 -4.94 6.47
C LYS A 97 -18.63 -6.25 5.91
N THR A 98 -18.42 -6.34 4.61
CA THR A 98 -17.86 -7.53 3.98
C THR A 98 -16.33 -7.56 3.99
N ILE A 99 -15.70 -6.46 4.37
CA ILE A 99 -14.24 -6.36 4.48
C ILE A 99 -13.76 -7.20 5.67
N PRO A 100 -12.75 -8.07 5.50
CA PRO A 100 -12.18 -8.80 6.62
C PRO A 100 -11.51 -7.84 7.61
N SER A 101 -11.74 -8.05 8.91
CA SER A 101 -11.14 -7.25 9.99
C SER A 101 -9.63 -7.47 10.13
N ASP A 102 -9.18 -8.62 9.71
CA ASP A 102 -7.77 -9.01 9.74
C ASP A 102 -7.45 -9.96 8.57
N PHE A 103 -6.22 -9.96 8.12
CA PHE A 103 -5.72 -10.85 7.07
C PHE A 103 -4.20 -11.00 7.17
N THR A 104 -3.67 -12.04 6.55
CA THR A 104 -2.23 -12.30 6.50
C THR A 104 -1.70 -12.08 5.10
N ILE A 105 -0.58 -11.37 4.96
CA ILE A 105 0.19 -11.31 3.72
C ILE A 105 1.31 -12.34 3.81
N CYS A 106 1.28 -13.30 2.90
CA CYS A 106 2.26 -14.37 2.83
C CYS A 106 3.54 -13.90 2.15
N ALA A 107 4.65 -14.02 2.84
CA ALA A 107 5.97 -13.79 2.30
C ALA A 107 6.56 -15.07 1.67
N ARG A 108 7.62 -14.96 0.86
CA ARG A 108 8.35 -16.14 0.36
C ARG A 108 8.96 -16.97 1.48
N ASN A 109 9.43 -16.33 2.52
CA ASN A 109 9.82 -16.97 3.77
C ASN A 109 8.65 -16.83 4.75
N LYS A 110 8.06 -17.94 5.15
CA LYS A 110 6.88 -17.97 6.03
C LYS A 110 7.11 -17.29 7.37
N ASP A 111 8.36 -17.24 7.85
CA ASP A 111 8.73 -16.55 9.10
C ASP A 111 8.55 -15.01 8.97
N ASN A 112 8.42 -14.50 7.75
CA ASN A 112 8.22 -13.10 7.41
C ASN A 112 6.77 -12.78 7.01
N ASN A 113 5.83 -13.68 7.24
CA ASN A 113 4.41 -13.39 7.03
C ASN A 113 3.97 -12.24 7.93
N LEU A 114 3.07 -11.38 7.43
CA LEU A 114 2.58 -10.22 8.15
C LEU A 114 1.08 -10.34 8.42
N GLU A 115 0.70 -10.27 9.69
CA GLU A 115 -0.69 -10.20 10.11
C GLU A 115 -1.14 -8.74 10.21
N PHE A 116 -2.09 -8.34 9.39
CA PHE A 116 -2.75 -7.04 9.43
C PHE A 116 -4.00 -7.12 10.31
N GLY A 117 -4.24 -6.05 11.09
CA GLY A 117 -5.34 -6.01 12.06
C GLY A 117 -4.91 -6.29 13.50
N LYS A 118 -5.85 -6.45 14.43
CA LYS A 118 -5.64 -6.85 15.84
C LYS A 118 -4.64 -5.98 16.61
N ASN A 119 -4.57 -4.69 16.41
CA ASN A 119 -3.58 -3.79 17.03
C ASN A 119 -2.11 -4.06 16.65
N ASN A 120 -1.85 -4.80 15.59
CA ASN A 120 -0.50 -5.00 15.08
C ASN A 120 0.02 -3.72 14.41
N CYS A 121 1.27 -3.36 14.71
CA CYS A 121 1.99 -2.28 14.05
C CYS A 121 3.02 -2.89 13.09
N ILE A 122 2.93 -2.52 11.82
CA ILE A 122 3.81 -2.98 10.76
C ILE A 122 4.57 -1.77 10.20
N PHE A 123 5.91 -1.87 10.18
CA PHE A 123 6.76 -0.81 9.65
C PHE A 123 7.17 -1.14 8.22
N VAL A 124 6.91 -0.19 7.34
CA VAL A 124 7.33 -0.21 5.93
C VAL A 124 8.18 1.02 5.65
N PRO A 125 9.13 0.96 4.71
CA PRO A 125 9.90 2.15 4.34
C PRO A 125 9.02 3.14 3.59
N MET A 126 9.40 4.42 3.63
CA MET A 126 8.83 5.45 2.78
C MET A 126 9.04 5.10 1.31
N THR A 127 8.12 5.51 0.44
CA THR A 127 8.15 5.18 -0.98
C THR A 127 8.03 6.42 -1.85
N GLY A 128 8.53 6.33 -3.10
CA GLY A 128 8.33 7.36 -4.11
C GLY A 128 9.31 8.54 -4.06
N ALA A 129 10.44 8.41 -3.36
CA ALA A 129 11.41 9.49 -3.33
C ALA A 129 12.07 9.70 -4.71
N PRO A 130 11.95 10.91 -5.33
CA PRO A 130 12.52 11.19 -6.65
C PRO A 130 14.02 11.51 -6.58
N TYR A 131 14.56 11.71 -5.40
CA TYR A 131 15.97 11.99 -5.16
C TYR A 131 16.48 11.17 -3.99
N LEU A 132 17.77 10.89 -4.00
CA LEU A 132 18.50 10.38 -2.83
C LEU A 132 19.67 11.32 -2.51
N ARG A 133 20.14 11.22 -1.28
CA ARG A 133 21.41 11.79 -0.85
C ARG A 133 22.34 10.62 -0.51
N ASP A 134 23.48 10.56 -1.16
CA ASP A 134 24.44 9.49 -0.95
C ASP A 134 25.37 9.72 0.26
N LEU A 135 26.34 8.83 0.46
CA LEU A 135 27.25 8.93 1.60
C LEU A 135 28.22 10.13 1.50
N ASP A 136 28.40 10.68 0.32
CA ASP A 136 29.21 11.88 0.08
C ASP A 136 28.36 13.16 0.15
N ASP A 137 27.12 13.05 0.64
CA ASP A 137 26.13 14.14 0.79
C ASP A 137 25.69 14.77 -0.55
N VAL A 138 25.88 14.07 -1.65
CA VAL A 138 25.47 14.53 -2.98
C VAL A 138 24.02 14.16 -3.24
N ARG A 139 23.18 15.16 -3.53
CA ARG A 139 21.80 14.96 -3.99
C ARG A 139 21.79 14.61 -5.47
N ARG A 140 21.24 13.45 -5.81
CA ARG A 140 21.14 12.98 -7.19
C ARG A 140 19.89 12.14 -7.44
N ASN A 141 19.59 11.89 -8.71
CA ASN A 141 18.56 10.95 -9.10
C ASN A 141 19.01 9.51 -8.78
N PRO A 142 18.09 8.69 -8.25
CA PRO A 142 18.35 7.28 -7.99
C PRO A 142 18.46 6.44 -9.26
N THR A 143 19.22 5.36 -9.16
CA THR A 143 19.33 4.29 -10.16
C THR A 143 18.62 3.02 -9.69
N LEU A 144 18.46 2.03 -10.57
CA LEU A 144 17.94 0.71 -10.21
C LEU A 144 18.90 -0.01 -9.22
N GLU A 145 20.19 0.26 -9.27
CA GLU A 145 21.15 -0.27 -8.31
C GLU A 145 20.92 0.33 -6.91
N ASP A 146 20.67 1.62 -6.82
CA ASP A 146 20.30 2.27 -5.55
C ASP A 146 19.04 1.64 -4.96
N LEU A 147 18.00 1.47 -5.77
CA LEU A 147 16.77 0.79 -5.34
C LEU A 147 17.06 -0.64 -4.85
N ALA A 148 17.89 -1.40 -5.58
CA ALA A 148 18.27 -2.74 -5.16
C ALA A 148 19.04 -2.74 -3.82
N ASN A 149 19.85 -1.72 -3.57
CA ASN A 149 20.55 -1.56 -2.29
C ASN A 149 19.59 -1.20 -1.16
N PHE A 150 18.57 -0.36 -1.39
CA PHE A 150 17.50 -0.11 -0.42
C PHE A 150 16.69 -1.38 -0.11
N HIS A 151 16.34 -2.20 -1.10
CA HIS A 151 15.66 -3.48 -0.85
C HIS A 151 16.53 -4.44 0.00
N LYS A 152 17.85 -4.49 -0.24
CA LYS A 152 18.79 -5.26 0.59
C LYS A 152 18.87 -4.72 2.01
N LEU A 153 18.87 -3.38 2.19
CA LEU A 153 18.83 -2.76 3.51
C LEU A 153 17.53 -3.12 4.25
N CYS A 154 16.38 -3.01 3.59
CA CYS A 154 15.10 -3.40 4.17
C CYS A 154 15.09 -4.88 4.57
N HIS A 155 15.67 -5.76 3.73
CA HIS A 155 15.82 -7.18 4.08
C HIS A 155 16.69 -7.38 5.32
N MET A 156 17.75 -6.58 5.49
CA MET A 156 18.72 -6.70 6.60
C MET A 156 18.23 -6.07 7.91
N LEU A 157 17.28 -5.14 7.86
CA LEU A 157 16.78 -4.41 9.03
C LEU A 157 15.59 -5.16 9.66
N PRO A 158 15.72 -5.72 10.88
CA PRO A 158 14.66 -6.51 11.50
C PRO A 158 13.37 -5.73 11.75
N ILE A 159 13.47 -4.42 12.00
CA ILE A 159 12.31 -3.56 12.27
C ILE A 159 11.48 -3.27 11.01
N ILE A 160 12.08 -3.29 9.83
CA ILE A 160 11.38 -3.08 8.56
C ILE A 160 10.80 -4.43 8.12
N GLN A 161 9.49 -4.54 8.15
CA GLN A 161 8.79 -5.82 7.96
C GLN A 161 8.38 -6.08 6.50
N SER A 162 8.32 -5.03 5.67
CA SER A 162 8.07 -5.15 4.23
C SER A 162 9.13 -4.40 3.43
N SER A 163 9.50 -4.92 2.26
CA SER A 163 10.47 -4.23 1.38
C SER A 163 9.85 -3.08 0.57
N ALA A 164 8.52 -2.87 0.70
CA ALA A 164 7.75 -1.93 -0.12
C ALA A 164 7.90 -2.14 -1.64
N HIS A 165 7.64 -1.12 -2.45
CA HIS A 165 7.89 -1.16 -3.91
C HIS A 165 9.06 -0.24 -4.32
N HIS A 166 8.82 0.97 -4.82
CA HIS A 166 9.86 1.93 -5.18
C HIS A 166 10.18 2.85 -3.99
N ILE A 167 11.11 2.47 -3.15
CA ILE A 167 11.62 3.32 -2.06
C ILE A 167 12.18 4.61 -2.66
N VAL A 168 12.90 4.47 -3.77
CA VAL A 168 13.35 5.56 -4.63
C VAL A 168 12.95 5.28 -6.07
N GLU A 169 12.71 6.32 -6.86
CA GLU A 169 12.33 6.20 -8.27
C GLU A 169 13.58 6.01 -9.15
N PRO A 170 13.81 4.87 -9.80
CA PRO A 170 14.98 4.64 -10.64
C PRO A 170 14.83 5.32 -12.00
N PHE A 171 15.58 6.41 -12.25
CA PHE A 171 15.51 7.19 -13.47
C PHE A 171 16.34 6.64 -14.64
N ASP A 172 17.22 5.68 -14.40
CA ASP A 172 18.07 5.04 -15.39
C ASP A 172 17.37 3.97 -16.23
N HIS A 173 16.06 3.78 -16.04
CA HIS A 173 15.27 2.82 -16.80
C HIS A 173 14.04 3.47 -17.44
N PRO A 174 13.65 3.04 -18.68
CA PRO A 174 12.46 3.55 -19.36
C PRO A 174 11.19 3.34 -18.53
N ILE A 175 10.30 4.33 -18.54
CA ILE A 175 9.03 4.31 -17.79
C ILE A 175 8.18 3.09 -18.16
N SER A 176 8.16 2.70 -19.43
CA SER A 176 7.37 1.58 -19.96
C SER A 176 7.65 0.22 -19.31
N HIS A 177 8.87 0.01 -18.78
CA HIS A 177 9.28 -1.27 -18.17
C HIS A 177 9.74 -1.10 -16.72
N ARG A 178 9.73 0.12 -16.20
CA ARG A 178 10.29 0.45 -14.89
C ARG A 178 9.59 -0.32 -13.77
N HIS A 179 8.26 -0.42 -13.82
CA HIS A 179 7.46 -1.16 -12.84
C HIS A 179 7.86 -2.64 -12.74
N LEU A 180 8.20 -3.29 -13.87
CA LEU A 180 8.68 -4.68 -13.87
C LEU A 180 10.04 -4.80 -13.18
N ARG A 181 10.96 -3.85 -13.44
CA ARG A 181 12.29 -3.83 -12.82
C ARG A 181 12.23 -3.57 -11.32
N ILE A 182 11.37 -2.65 -10.90
CA ILE A 182 11.12 -2.34 -9.48
C ILE A 182 10.56 -3.58 -8.78
N THR A 183 9.51 -4.18 -9.31
CA THR A 183 8.89 -5.39 -8.74
C THR A 183 9.89 -6.55 -8.68
N TYR A 184 10.63 -6.79 -9.76
CA TYR A 184 11.68 -7.81 -9.78
C TYR A 184 12.76 -7.55 -8.73
N SER A 185 13.16 -6.29 -8.53
CA SER A 185 14.15 -5.93 -7.51
C SER A 185 13.66 -6.28 -6.10
N SER A 186 12.41 -5.97 -5.77
CA SER A 186 11.80 -6.36 -4.48
C SER A 186 11.83 -7.88 -4.30
N MET A 187 11.35 -8.61 -5.29
CA MET A 187 11.28 -10.07 -5.28
C MET A 187 12.66 -10.73 -5.16
N LYS A 188 13.68 -10.16 -5.82
CA LYS A 188 15.03 -10.74 -5.86
C LYS A 188 15.83 -10.51 -4.59
N HIS A 189 15.70 -9.33 -4.00
CA HIS A 189 16.61 -8.88 -2.94
C HIS A 189 16.05 -9.01 -1.52
N SER A 190 14.76 -9.38 -1.39
CA SER A 190 14.14 -9.63 -0.08
C SER A 190 13.23 -10.86 -0.17
N ASP A 191 13.14 -11.64 0.91
CA ASP A 191 12.17 -12.71 1.10
C ASP A 191 10.99 -12.28 2.00
N LYS A 192 10.97 -11.00 2.39
CA LYS A 192 9.87 -10.34 3.10
C LYS A 192 8.71 -10.08 2.15
N THR A 193 7.59 -9.63 2.71
CA THR A 193 6.48 -9.10 1.93
C THR A 193 6.90 -7.86 1.15
N PHE A 194 6.18 -7.52 0.11
CA PHE A 194 6.44 -6.34 -0.73
C PHE A 194 5.13 -5.72 -1.20
N MET A 195 5.25 -4.51 -1.74
CA MET A 195 4.14 -3.81 -2.39
C MET A 195 4.33 -3.83 -3.90
N GLY A 196 3.24 -3.90 -4.63
CA GLY A 196 3.23 -3.84 -6.09
C GLY A 196 2.98 -2.42 -6.60
N MET A 197 3.41 -2.17 -7.82
CA MET A 197 3.19 -0.89 -8.50
C MET A 197 1.73 -0.76 -8.96
N THR A 198 1.16 0.42 -8.73
CA THR A 198 -0.23 0.76 -9.04
C THR A 198 -0.33 1.98 -9.99
N THR A 199 0.74 2.29 -10.70
CA THR A 199 0.87 3.47 -11.55
C THR A 199 0.06 3.42 -12.85
N SER A 200 -0.55 2.29 -13.17
CA SER A 200 -1.60 2.11 -14.17
C SER A 200 -2.30 0.76 -13.97
N PRO A 201 -3.51 0.54 -14.54
CA PRO A 201 -4.16 -0.78 -14.52
C PRO A 201 -3.29 -1.87 -15.13
N LYS A 202 -2.59 -1.57 -16.24
CA LYS A 202 -1.66 -2.51 -16.90
C LYS A 202 -0.48 -2.86 -16.00
N ASN A 203 0.13 -1.86 -15.34
CA ASN A 203 1.26 -2.11 -14.43
C ASN A 203 0.82 -2.95 -13.23
N ALA A 204 -0.37 -2.72 -12.69
CA ALA A 204 -0.96 -3.54 -11.63
C ALA A 204 -1.19 -4.98 -12.10
N GLN A 205 -1.69 -5.17 -13.33
CA GLN A 205 -1.85 -6.49 -13.92
C GLN A 205 -0.52 -7.22 -14.07
N ASP A 206 0.50 -6.55 -14.61
CA ASP A 206 1.86 -7.13 -14.77
C ASP A 206 2.45 -7.57 -13.42
N VAL A 207 2.26 -6.76 -12.36
CA VAL A 207 2.67 -7.13 -11.00
C VAL A 207 1.95 -8.39 -10.54
N MET A 208 0.65 -8.51 -10.77
CA MET A 208 -0.11 -9.69 -10.40
C MET A 208 0.38 -10.93 -11.15
N GLU A 209 0.67 -10.81 -12.44
CA GLU A 209 1.25 -11.90 -13.24
C GLU A 209 2.64 -12.32 -12.72
N MET A 210 3.48 -11.36 -12.32
CA MET A 210 4.77 -11.66 -11.66
C MET A 210 4.58 -12.38 -10.32
N CYS A 211 3.57 -12.01 -9.54
CA CYS A 211 3.22 -12.70 -8.30
C CYS A 211 2.71 -14.12 -8.59
N GLU A 212 1.89 -14.32 -9.62
CA GLU A 212 1.43 -15.66 -10.05
C GLU A 212 2.60 -16.57 -10.46
N ILE A 213 3.63 -16.02 -11.13
CA ILE A 213 4.85 -16.76 -11.45
C ILE A 213 5.63 -17.15 -10.18
N LEU A 214 5.68 -16.24 -9.18
CA LEU A 214 6.48 -16.43 -7.98
C LEU A 214 5.83 -17.36 -6.95
N PHE A 215 4.53 -17.24 -6.73
CA PHE A 215 3.78 -17.92 -5.68
C PHE A 215 2.85 -19.04 -6.20
N GLY A 216 2.50 -18.99 -7.46
CA GLY A 216 1.49 -19.85 -8.08
C GLY A 216 0.07 -19.26 -8.01
N LYS A 217 -0.66 -19.36 -9.11
CA LYS A 217 -2.02 -18.81 -9.25
C LYS A 217 -2.99 -19.35 -8.20
N ALA A 218 -3.03 -20.66 -8.02
CA ALA A 218 -3.91 -21.31 -7.03
C ALA A 218 -3.63 -20.84 -5.59
N PHE A 219 -2.35 -20.63 -5.24
CA PHE A 219 -1.99 -20.10 -3.94
C PHE A 219 -2.50 -18.67 -3.74
N MET A 220 -2.40 -17.83 -4.77
CA MET A 220 -2.85 -16.43 -4.70
C MET A 220 -4.38 -16.26 -4.64
N GLU A 221 -5.15 -17.21 -5.15
CA GLU A 221 -6.62 -17.19 -5.06
C GLU A 221 -7.10 -17.24 -3.60
N GLU A 222 -6.36 -17.93 -2.74
CA GLU A 222 -6.68 -18.12 -1.32
C GLU A 222 -5.87 -17.22 -0.39
N ASN A 223 -4.70 -16.74 -0.84
CA ASN A 223 -3.74 -16.05 0.01
C ASN A 223 -3.34 -14.68 -0.56
N ALA A 224 -3.25 -13.69 0.30
CA ALA A 224 -2.61 -12.41 -0.05
C ALA A 224 -1.09 -12.56 -0.04
N VAL A 225 -0.41 -12.05 -1.07
CA VAL A 225 1.06 -12.12 -1.22
C VAL A 225 1.69 -10.76 -1.51
N CYS A 226 0.88 -9.79 -1.93
CA CYS A 226 1.33 -8.47 -2.33
C CYS A 226 0.31 -7.41 -1.96
N THR A 227 0.75 -6.26 -1.47
CA THR A 227 -0.13 -5.10 -1.25
C THR A 227 0.00 -4.08 -2.36
N GLY A 228 -1.09 -3.39 -2.68
CA GLY A 228 -1.07 -2.18 -3.50
C GLY A 228 -1.28 -0.92 -2.67
N ASN A 229 -1.07 0.23 -3.30
CA ASN A 229 -1.45 1.52 -2.74
C ASN A 229 -2.19 2.34 -3.81
N CYS A 230 -3.34 2.87 -3.45
CA CYS A 230 -4.12 3.73 -4.34
C CYS A 230 -4.48 5.03 -3.61
N ASN A 231 -4.13 6.15 -4.22
CA ASN A 231 -4.32 7.48 -3.66
C ASN A 231 -5.52 8.16 -4.31
N GLY A 232 -6.39 8.78 -3.51
CA GLY A 232 -7.45 9.63 -4.02
C GLY A 232 -6.90 10.96 -4.53
N ASN A 233 -7.55 11.51 -5.56
CA ASN A 233 -7.25 12.83 -6.10
C ASN A 233 -8.16 13.86 -5.43
N SER A 234 -7.92 14.09 -4.13
CA SER A 234 -8.76 14.97 -3.33
C SER A 234 -8.85 16.38 -3.94
N PRO A 235 -10.00 17.04 -3.92
CA PRO A 235 -11.22 16.68 -3.19
C PRO A 235 -12.16 15.73 -3.96
N LEU A 236 -12.59 14.66 -3.32
CA LEU A 236 -13.68 13.78 -3.74
C LEU A 236 -13.55 13.20 -5.17
N VAL A 237 -12.35 12.81 -5.59
CA VAL A 237 -12.08 12.25 -6.93
C VAL A 237 -11.24 10.98 -6.85
N TRP A 238 -11.63 9.98 -7.61
CA TRP A 238 -10.84 8.78 -7.94
C TRP A 238 -10.66 8.70 -9.45
N ASP A 239 -9.42 8.68 -9.92
CA ASP A 239 -9.13 8.59 -11.35
C ASP A 239 -9.10 7.14 -11.87
N GLU A 240 -9.11 7.00 -13.19
CA GLU A 240 -9.09 5.71 -13.89
C GLU A 240 -7.86 4.87 -13.53
N THR A 241 -6.72 5.49 -13.33
CA THR A 241 -5.46 4.83 -12.99
C THR A 241 -5.57 4.10 -11.64
N MET A 242 -6.01 4.83 -10.62
CA MET A 242 -6.12 4.29 -9.26
C MET A 242 -7.27 3.29 -9.14
N LEU A 243 -8.42 3.57 -9.77
CA LEU A 243 -9.56 2.65 -9.78
C LEU A 243 -9.24 1.35 -10.53
N GLY A 244 -8.54 1.45 -11.66
CA GLY A 244 -8.13 0.29 -12.41
C GLY A 244 -7.12 -0.58 -11.66
N ALA A 245 -6.15 0.03 -10.97
CA ALA A 245 -5.22 -0.69 -10.11
C ALA A 245 -5.95 -1.36 -8.93
N LEU A 246 -6.84 -0.63 -8.24
CA LEU A 246 -7.68 -1.18 -7.17
C LEU A 246 -8.46 -2.40 -7.66
N ARG A 247 -9.06 -2.31 -8.85
CA ARG A 247 -9.81 -3.40 -9.47
C ARG A 247 -8.94 -4.63 -9.72
N GLU A 248 -7.72 -4.45 -10.23
CA GLU A 248 -6.82 -5.57 -10.53
C GLU A 248 -6.35 -6.30 -9.25
N PHE A 249 -6.05 -5.55 -8.18
CA PHE A 249 -5.71 -6.14 -6.88
C PHE A 249 -6.91 -6.84 -6.25
N SER A 250 -8.06 -6.18 -6.18
CA SER A 250 -9.27 -6.74 -5.58
C SER A 250 -9.74 -8.01 -6.28
N LYS A 251 -9.75 -8.04 -7.63
CA LYS A 251 -10.12 -9.24 -8.41
C LYS A 251 -9.30 -10.47 -8.02
N ARG A 252 -8.02 -10.29 -7.72
CA ARG A 252 -7.08 -11.36 -7.36
C ARG A 252 -6.94 -11.59 -5.86
N ASN A 253 -7.88 -11.05 -5.06
CA ASN A 253 -7.86 -11.18 -3.60
C ASN A 253 -6.60 -10.61 -2.94
N GLN A 254 -5.99 -9.60 -3.56
CA GLN A 254 -4.80 -8.96 -3.01
C GLN A 254 -5.17 -7.63 -2.34
N PRO A 255 -4.64 -7.37 -1.13
CA PRO A 255 -4.98 -6.17 -0.38
C PRO A 255 -4.47 -4.90 -1.07
N ILE A 256 -5.27 -3.87 -1.00
CA ILE A 256 -4.88 -2.54 -1.46
C ILE A 256 -5.14 -1.49 -0.37
N LEU A 257 -4.16 -0.62 -0.15
CA LEU A 257 -4.28 0.54 0.72
C LEU A 257 -5.00 1.64 -0.06
N CYS A 258 -6.16 2.07 0.44
CA CYS A 258 -6.90 3.22 -0.10
C CYS A 258 -6.59 4.43 0.77
N SER A 259 -5.85 5.39 0.24
CA SER A 259 -5.38 6.56 0.98
C SER A 259 -5.65 7.86 0.24
N PRO A 260 -6.73 8.57 0.58
CA PRO A 260 -6.92 9.94 0.14
C PRO A 260 -5.76 10.82 0.61
N PHE A 261 -5.41 11.82 -0.22
CA PHE A 261 -4.38 12.80 0.09
C PHE A 261 -5.02 14.17 0.33
N VAL A 262 -5.11 14.56 1.60
CA VAL A 262 -5.79 15.79 2.00
C VAL A 262 -4.89 16.76 2.73
N LEU A 263 -5.04 18.04 2.38
CA LEU A 263 -4.35 19.18 2.98
C LEU A 263 -5.40 20.12 3.57
N GLY A 264 -5.38 20.25 4.91
CA GLY A 264 -6.35 21.10 5.62
C GLY A 264 -6.34 22.54 5.12
N GLY A 265 -7.48 23.06 4.69
CA GLY A 265 -7.62 24.39 4.15
C GLY A 265 -7.16 24.58 2.70
N ALA A 266 -6.59 23.57 2.04
CA ALA A 266 -6.17 23.61 0.64
C ALA A 266 -7.12 22.82 -0.27
N ASN A 267 -7.20 21.50 -0.11
CA ASN A 267 -8.14 20.66 -0.85
C ASN A 267 -9.23 20.04 0.04
N THR A 268 -9.34 20.53 1.27
CA THR A 268 -10.41 20.24 2.23
C THR A 268 -10.79 21.53 2.96
N PRO A 269 -11.94 21.58 3.68
CA PRO A 269 -12.23 22.69 4.58
C PRO A 269 -11.14 22.90 5.63
N ALA A 270 -11.01 24.13 6.16
CA ALA A 270 -9.97 24.47 7.13
C ALA A 270 -10.18 23.85 8.53
N SER A 271 -11.40 23.44 8.87
CA SER A 271 -11.64 22.82 10.16
C SER A 271 -11.27 21.33 10.16
N VAL A 272 -10.58 20.88 11.20
CA VAL A 272 -10.11 19.50 11.34
C VAL A 272 -11.24 18.49 11.21
N SER A 273 -12.40 18.74 11.85
CA SER A 273 -13.54 17.82 11.80
C SER A 273 -14.12 17.67 10.39
N ALA A 274 -14.22 18.78 9.64
CA ALA A 274 -14.70 18.74 8.25
C ALA A 274 -13.68 18.09 7.32
N THR A 275 -12.38 18.32 7.53
CA THR A 275 -11.31 17.63 6.81
C THR A 275 -11.40 16.12 7.03
N VAL A 276 -11.56 15.67 8.28
CA VAL A 276 -11.69 14.24 8.60
C VAL A 276 -12.98 13.66 8.00
N ALA A 277 -14.09 14.39 8.01
CA ALA A 277 -15.34 13.93 7.38
C ALA A 277 -15.20 13.72 5.87
N GLN A 278 -14.54 14.66 5.17
CA GLN A 278 -14.26 14.53 3.73
C GLN A 278 -13.32 13.35 3.46
N LEU A 279 -12.20 13.25 4.18
CA LEU A 279 -11.24 12.17 4.06
C LEU A 279 -11.92 10.80 4.24
N ASN A 280 -12.76 10.67 5.28
CA ASN A 280 -13.49 9.45 5.55
C ASN A 280 -14.48 9.10 4.41
N ALA A 281 -15.20 10.09 3.86
CA ALA A 281 -16.08 9.89 2.71
C ALA A 281 -15.31 9.37 1.48
N GLU A 282 -14.18 9.99 1.16
CA GLU A 282 -13.32 9.55 0.05
C GLU A 282 -12.81 8.11 0.27
N ALA A 283 -12.26 7.83 1.44
CA ALA A 283 -11.76 6.49 1.77
C ALA A 283 -12.87 5.44 1.69
N LEU A 284 -14.02 5.67 2.35
CA LEU A 284 -15.14 4.74 2.35
C LEU A 284 -15.67 4.42 0.96
N SER A 285 -15.65 5.40 0.04
CA SER A 285 -16.07 5.18 -1.35
C SER A 285 -15.16 4.18 -2.08
N ALA A 286 -13.85 4.26 -1.89
CA ALA A 286 -12.89 3.32 -2.49
C ALA A 286 -12.95 1.93 -1.82
N LEU A 287 -13.07 1.89 -0.48
CA LEU A 287 -13.25 0.64 0.25
C LEU A 287 -14.52 -0.09 -0.23
N ALA A 288 -15.63 0.62 -0.34
CA ALA A 288 -16.88 0.07 -0.86
C ALA A 288 -16.73 -0.41 -2.31
N TYR A 289 -16.03 0.35 -3.16
CA TYR A 289 -15.78 -0.06 -4.53
C TYR A 289 -14.96 -1.36 -4.61
N SER A 290 -13.97 -1.54 -3.76
CA SER A 290 -13.23 -2.81 -3.69
C SER A 290 -14.15 -4.01 -3.45
N GLN A 291 -15.20 -3.84 -2.61
CA GLN A 291 -16.19 -4.87 -2.30
C GLN A 291 -17.22 -5.08 -3.41
N ILE A 292 -17.46 -4.06 -4.25
CA ILE A 292 -18.23 -4.22 -5.48
C ILE A 292 -17.48 -5.11 -6.47
N VAL A 293 -16.17 -4.90 -6.61
CA VAL A 293 -15.30 -5.69 -7.49
C VAL A 293 -15.22 -7.14 -7.00
N ARG A 294 -14.94 -7.34 -5.71
CA ARG A 294 -14.89 -8.65 -5.08
C ARG A 294 -15.29 -8.56 -3.62
N LYS A 295 -16.42 -9.15 -3.28
CA LYS A 295 -16.87 -9.28 -1.89
C LYS A 295 -15.86 -10.06 -1.06
N GLY A 296 -15.46 -9.50 0.09
CA GLY A 296 -14.49 -10.11 1.00
C GLY A 296 -13.02 -9.84 0.61
N ALA A 297 -12.74 -9.08 -0.46
CA ALA A 297 -11.38 -8.67 -0.77
C ALA A 297 -10.77 -7.87 0.40
N PRO A 298 -9.54 -8.20 0.83
CA PRO A 298 -8.87 -7.44 1.87
C PRO A 298 -8.54 -6.03 1.36
N VAL A 299 -8.73 -5.03 2.21
CA VAL A 299 -8.43 -3.63 1.91
C VAL A 299 -7.99 -2.92 3.18
N ILE A 300 -7.07 -1.97 3.04
CA ILE A 300 -6.52 -1.21 4.14
C ILE A 300 -7.05 0.22 4.05
N TYR A 301 -7.68 0.67 5.13
CA TYR A 301 -8.05 2.07 5.28
C TYR A 301 -6.81 2.89 5.62
N GLY A 302 -6.48 3.85 4.78
CA GLY A 302 -5.34 4.73 4.98
C GLY A 302 -5.64 6.18 4.66
N HIS A 303 -4.68 7.05 4.95
CA HIS A 303 -4.78 8.46 4.63
C HIS A 303 -3.43 9.15 4.66
N TYR A 304 -3.34 10.27 3.92
CA TYR A 304 -2.36 11.32 4.12
C TYR A 304 -3.10 12.59 4.49
N LEU A 305 -2.85 13.09 5.69
CA LEU A 305 -3.48 14.30 6.22
C LEU A 305 -2.37 15.23 6.73
N SER A 306 -2.37 16.47 6.25
CA SER A 306 -1.47 17.54 6.68
C SER A 306 -2.25 18.82 6.96
#